data_3059ca624904380a0ad9a4b76d2f9a07
#
_entry.id   3059ca624904380a0ad9a4b76d2f9a07
#
_cell.length_a   1.000
_cell.length_b   1.000
_cell.length_c   1.000
_cell.angle_alpha   90.00
_cell.angle_beta   90.00
_cell.angle_gamma   90.00
#
_symmetry.space_group_name_H-M   'P 1'
#
loop_
_entity.id
_entity.type
_entity.pdbx_description
1 polymer ?
#
loop_
_entity_poly.entity_id
_entity_poly.type
_entity_poly.pdbx_seq_one_letter_code
_entity_poly.pdbx_strand_id
1 'polypeptide(L)' 'MSQQDDLKSELLATDAEYRRLHEEHQEYERRLHEISQKTLLSQEDEIEEKRIKLHKLTLKDHMEQILRTHRESRVSA' A
#
# COMPACT_ATOMS: atom_id res chain seq x y z
N MET A 1 -14.67 14.46 5.48
CA MET A 1 -13.59 13.83 4.71
C MET A 1 -12.29 14.56 4.92
N SER A 2 -11.20 13.85 5.06
CA SER A 2 -9.91 14.48 5.28
C SER A 2 -9.28 14.87 3.94
N GLN A 3 -8.39 15.87 3.97
CA GLN A 3 -7.64 16.29 2.80
C GLN A 3 -6.77 15.16 2.25
N GLN A 4 -6.34 14.24 3.12
CA GLN A 4 -5.53 13.10 2.70
C GLN A 4 -6.31 12.15 1.80
N ASP A 5 -7.59 11.93 2.09
CA ASP A 5 -8.41 11.05 1.27
C ASP A 5 -8.62 11.63 -0.12
N ASP A 6 -8.82 12.94 -0.20
CA ASP A 6 -8.96 13.63 -1.48
C ASP A 6 -7.68 13.54 -2.30
N LEU A 7 -6.53 13.73 -1.66
CA LEU A 7 -5.24 13.64 -2.33
C LEU A 7 -4.97 12.21 -2.81
N LYS A 8 -5.27 11.21 -1.98
CA LYS A 8 -5.10 9.81 -2.37
C LYS A 8 -5.94 9.49 -3.60
N SER A 9 -7.20 9.91 -3.62
CA SER A 9 -8.09 9.70 -4.75
C SER A 9 -7.56 10.36 -6.02
N GLU A 10 -7.06 11.60 -5.87
CA GLU A 10 -6.49 12.33 -6.99
C GLU A 10 -5.26 11.62 -7.56
N LEU A 11 -4.36 11.15 -6.68
CA LEU A 11 -3.15 10.46 -7.12
C LEU A 11 -3.46 9.12 -7.79
N LEU A 12 -4.47 8.41 -7.32
CA LEU A 12 -4.91 7.18 -7.97
C LEU A 12 -5.35 7.43 -9.40
N ALA A 13 -5.90 8.61 -9.67
CA ALA A 13 -6.37 8.97 -11.00
C ALA A 13 -5.25 9.54 -11.88
N THR A 14 -4.28 10.25 -11.29
CA THR A 14 -3.32 11.04 -12.06
C THR A 14 -1.88 10.54 -12.01
N ASP A 15 -1.50 9.78 -10.98
CA ASP A 15 -0.12 9.32 -10.80
C ASP A 15 -0.04 7.82 -11.04
N ALA A 16 0.59 7.43 -12.15
CA ALA A 16 0.68 6.02 -12.53
C ALA A 16 1.51 5.21 -11.52
N GLU A 17 2.56 5.80 -10.95
CA GLU A 17 3.39 5.13 -9.96
C GLU A 17 2.60 4.87 -8.68
N TYR A 18 1.87 5.87 -8.19
CA TYR A 18 1.06 5.73 -7.00
C TYR A 18 -0.01 4.66 -7.21
N ARG A 19 -0.65 4.65 -8.39
CA ARG A 19 -1.67 3.64 -8.72
C ARG A 19 -1.08 2.24 -8.70
N ARG A 20 0.10 2.06 -9.27
CA ARG A 20 0.76 0.76 -9.30
C ARG A 20 1.08 0.27 -7.88
N LEU A 21 1.60 1.16 -7.03
CA LEU A 21 1.88 0.82 -5.64
C LEU A 21 0.61 0.45 -4.89
N HIS A 22 -0.47 1.17 -5.14
CA HIS A 22 -1.76 0.89 -4.54
C HIS A 22 -2.27 -0.50 -4.94
N GLU A 23 -2.16 -0.83 -6.24
CA GLU A 23 -2.60 -2.13 -6.75
C GLU A 23 -1.76 -3.26 -6.15
N GLU A 24 -0.45 -3.09 -6.05
CA GLU A 24 0.42 -4.07 -5.41
C GLU A 24 0.04 -4.26 -3.94
N HIS A 25 -0.23 -3.17 -3.24
CA HIS A 25 -0.65 -3.23 -1.84
C HIS A 25 -1.94 -4.03 -1.70
N GLN A 26 -2.90 -3.83 -2.60
CA GLN A 26 -4.15 -4.57 -2.57
C GLN A 26 -3.95 -6.05 -2.85
N GLU A 27 -3.02 -6.40 -3.76
CA GLU A 27 -2.69 -7.79 -4.03
C GLU A 27 -2.12 -8.48 -2.79
N TYR A 28 -1.22 -7.81 -2.07
CA TYR A 28 -0.67 -8.36 -0.83
C TYR A 28 -1.74 -8.50 0.25
N GLU A 29 -2.64 -7.52 0.35
CA GLU A 29 -3.77 -7.59 1.28
C GLU A 29 -4.63 -8.83 1.00
N ARG A 30 -4.95 -9.05 -0.27
CA ARG A 30 -5.73 -10.19 -0.69
C ARG A 30 -5.02 -11.50 -0.34
N ARG A 31 -3.73 -11.57 -0.61
CA ARG A 31 -2.94 -12.77 -0.31
C ARG A 31 -2.87 -13.04 1.18
N LEU A 32 -2.69 -12.01 1.99
CA LEU A 32 -2.72 -12.15 3.45
C LEU A 32 -4.07 -12.65 3.93
N HIS A 33 -5.14 -12.15 3.34
CA HIS A 33 -6.48 -12.61 3.68
C HIS A 33 -6.65 -14.10 3.37
N GLU A 34 -6.17 -14.55 2.22
CA GLU A 34 -6.22 -15.97 1.85
C GLU A 34 -5.47 -16.83 2.86
N ILE A 35 -4.28 -16.39 3.26
CA ILE A 35 -3.48 -17.12 4.26
C ILE A 35 -4.22 -17.17 5.59
N SER A 36 -4.86 -16.06 5.99
CA SER A 36 -5.58 -15.98 7.26
C SER A 36 -6.79 -16.90 7.31
N GLN A 37 -7.32 -17.31 6.16
CA GLN A 37 -8.47 -18.23 6.10
C GLN A 37 -8.08 -19.68 6.31
N LYS A 38 -6.80 -20.01 6.29
CA LYS A 38 -6.34 -21.38 6.48
C LYS A 38 -6.42 -21.77 7.94
N THR A 39 -6.91 -22.99 8.19
CA THR A 39 -7.03 -23.53 9.55
C THR A 39 -5.65 -23.82 10.13
N LEU A 40 -4.76 -24.36 9.29
CA LEU A 40 -3.38 -24.67 9.68
C LEU A 40 -2.43 -24.02 8.69
N LEU A 41 -1.47 -23.27 9.20
CA LEU A 41 -0.45 -22.65 8.38
C LEU A 41 0.76 -23.58 8.26
N SER A 42 1.24 -23.78 7.04
CA SER A 42 2.51 -24.46 6.81
C SER A 42 3.66 -23.50 7.13
N GLN A 43 4.88 -24.04 7.19
CA GLN A 43 6.06 -23.19 7.34
C GLN A 43 6.18 -22.20 6.19
N GLU A 44 5.87 -22.65 4.99
CA GLU A 44 5.89 -21.79 3.81
C GLU A 44 4.89 -20.64 3.92
N ASP A 45 3.70 -20.94 4.44
CA ASP A 45 2.67 -19.93 4.66
C ASP A 45 3.14 -18.87 5.67
N GLU A 46 3.79 -19.30 6.74
CA GLU A 46 4.30 -18.38 7.76
C GLU A 46 5.41 -17.48 7.21
N ILE A 47 6.30 -18.06 6.42
CA ILE A 47 7.37 -17.30 5.76
C ILE A 47 6.79 -16.29 4.78
N GLU A 48 5.82 -16.72 3.99
CA GLU A 48 5.15 -15.85 3.02
C GLU A 48 4.43 -14.70 3.73
N GLU A 49 3.73 -14.98 4.82
CA GLU A 49 3.04 -13.96 5.60
C GLU A 49 3.99 -12.87 6.07
N LYS A 50 5.13 -13.26 6.63
CA LYS A 50 6.14 -12.31 7.10
C LYS A 50 6.71 -11.49 5.97
N ARG A 51 7.00 -12.15 4.84
CA ARG A 51 7.53 -11.49 3.66
C ARG A 51 6.54 -10.46 3.11
N ILE A 52 5.28 -10.82 3.02
CA ILE A 52 4.24 -9.92 2.54
C ILE A 52 4.10 -8.72 3.46
N LYS A 53 4.12 -8.91 4.77
CA LYS A 53 4.01 -7.82 5.72
C LYS A 53 5.15 -6.82 5.57
N LEU A 54 6.37 -7.31 5.34
CA LEU A 54 7.51 -6.43 5.10
C LEU A 54 7.37 -5.66 3.78
N HIS A 55 6.91 -6.33 2.73
CA HIS A 55 6.68 -5.68 1.45
C HIS A 55 5.59 -4.61 1.57
N LYS A 56 4.53 -4.88 2.31
CA LYS A 56 3.47 -3.90 2.53
C LYS A 56 3.99 -2.66 3.22
N LEU A 57 4.86 -2.82 4.21
CA LEU A 57 5.47 -1.68 4.90
C LEU A 57 6.29 -0.83 3.93
N THR A 58 7.10 -1.47 3.10
CA THR A 58 7.90 -0.78 2.09
C THR A 58 7.02 -0.01 1.11
N LEU A 59 5.96 -0.65 0.62
CA LEU A 59 5.01 -0.01 -0.28
C LEU A 59 4.34 1.19 0.38
N LYS A 60 3.92 1.02 1.62
CA LYS A 60 3.25 2.06 2.37
C LYS A 60 4.15 3.27 2.58
N ASP A 61 5.41 3.02 2.93
CA ASP A 61 6.38 4.10 3.09
C ASP A 61 6.59 4.87 1.78
N HIS A 62 6.68 4.13 0.68
CA HIS A 62 6.85 4.74 -0.63
C HIS A 62 5.64 5.59 -1.00
N MET A 63 4.43 5.07 -0.77
CA MET A 63 3.19 5.81 -1.02
C MET A 63 3.11 7.06 -0.15
N GLU A 64 3.53 6.97 1.11
CA GLU A 64 3.57 8.11 2.01
C GLU A 64 4.55 9.19 1.53
N GLN A 65 5.69 8.79 0.98
CA GLN A 65 6.64 9.73 0.41
C GLN A 65 6.03 10.50 -0.77
N ILE A 66 5.31 9.79 -1.63
CA ILE A 66 4.64 10.43 -2.76
C ILE A 66 3.60 11.43 -2.28
N LEU A 67 2.80 11.03 -1.30
CA LEU A 67 1.79 11.92 -0.70
C LEU A 67 2.43 13.16 -0.08
N ARG A 68 3.51 12.96 0.64
CA ARG A 68 4.21 14.06 1.30
C ARG A 68 4.77 15.04 0.29
N THR A 69 5.39 14.54 -0.76
CA THR A 69 5.93 15.37 -1.82
C THR A 69 4.85 16.23 -2.46
N HIS A 70 3.70 15.65 -2.75
CA HIS A 70 2.58 16.39 -3.33
C HIS A 70 2.01 17.43 -2.36
N ARG A 71 1.90 17.10 -1.09
CA ARG A 71 1.42 18.05 -0.08
C ARG A 71 2.37 19.23 0.06
N GLU A 72 3.67 18.97 0.13
CA GLU A 72 4.67 20.01 0.25
C GLU A 72 4.68 20.93 -0.97
N SER A 73 4.52 20.33 -2.15
CA SER A 73 4.46 21.10 -3.39
C SER A 73 3.27 22.06 -3.39
N ARG A 74 2.12 21.65 -2.85
CA ARG A 74 0.93 22.49 -2.77
C ARG A 74 1.09 23.59 -1.75
N VAL A 75 1.73 23.28 -0.62
CA VAL A 75 1.87 24.25 0.46
C VAL A 75 2.91 25.31 0.13
N SER A 76 3.96 24.93 -0.61
CA SER A 76 5.03 25.87 -0.95
C SER A 76 4.70 26.78 -2.12
N ALA A 77 3.54 26.61 -2.71
CA ALA A 77 3.07 27.52 -3.77
C ALA A 77 2.43 28.78 -3.16
#